data_31ec24163deb507385b37a47375fb00b
#
_entry.id   31ec24163deb507385b37a47375fb00b
#
_cell.length_a   1.000
_cell.length_b   1.000
_cell.length_c   1.000
_cell.angle_alpha   90.00
_cell.angle_beta   90.00
_cell.angle_gamma   90.00
#
_symmetry.space_group_name_H-M   'P 1'
#
loop_
_entity.id
_entity.type
_entity.pdbx_description
1 polymer ?
#
loop_
_entity_poly.entity_id
_entity_poly.type
_entity_poly.pdbx_seq_one_letter_code
_entity_poly.pdbx_strand_id
1 'polypeptide(L)'
;MSTTQRIAAILVRVVVALMLAIHGITRIRLGLVDDLGVFLGEHSFIPIPNVTAWVITLVEILGGTTLALGFVVVPLCGWFTIQLAMGVALVHLQHGWFVVGAGEKGMEYSVVLITALIAVALLHYPVRATSQP
;
A
#
# COMPACT_ATOMS: atom_id res chain seq x y z
N MET A 1 -4.00 22.67 -10.91
CA MET A 1 -2.73 21.97 -11.14
C MET A 1 -2.19 22.25 -12.52
N SER A 2 -0.90 22.59 -12.63
CA SER A 2 -0.22 22.69 -13.94
C SER A 2 -0.11 21.30 -14.60
N THR A 3 0.16 21.27 -15.91
CA THR A 3 0.37 20.01 -16.64
C THR A 3 1.51 19.17 -16.01
N THR A 4 2.61 19.82 -15.62
CA THR A 4 3.75 19.18 -14.98
C THR A 4 3.37 18.55 -13.64
N GLN A 5 2.60 19.25 -12.81
CA GLN A 5 2.13 18.71 -11.53
C GLN A 5 1.21 17.51 -11.73
N ARG A 6 0.36 17.53 -12.73
CA ARG A 6 -0.52 16.41 -13.07
C ARG A 6 0.28 15.19 -13.51
N ILE A 7 1.28 15.37 -14.37
CA ILE A 7 2.16 14.28 -14.82
C ILE A 7 2.92 13.69 -13.62
N ALA A 8 3.48 14.52 -12.75
CA ALA A 8 4.18 14.05 -11.55
C ALA A 8 3.26 13.23 -10.63
N ALA A 9 2.03 13.70 -10.40
CA ALA A 9 1.04 12.99 -9.59
C ALA A 9 0.67 11.62 -10.20
N ILE A 10 0.47 11.55 -11.52
CA ILE A 10 0.19 10.30 -12.23
C ILE A 10 1.39 9.34 -12.11
N LEU A 11 2.60 9.83 -12.31
CA LEU A 11 3.81 9.01 -12.23
C LEU A 11 3.95 8.35 -10.86
N VAL A 12 3.86 9.13 -9.78
CA VAL A 12 3.95 8.61 -8.41
C VAL A 12 2.84 7.60 -8.15
N ARG A 13 1.59 7.91 -8.51
CA ARG A 13 0.45 7.02 -8.35
C ARG A 13 0.66 5.69 -9.06
N VAL A 14 1.05 5.72 -10.33
CA VAL A 14 1.23 4.51 -11.13
C VAL A 14 2.37 3.64 -10.56
N VAL A 15 3.50 4.24 -10.20
CA VAL A 15 4.64 3.48 -9.64
C VAL A 15 4.25 2.79 -8.34
N VAL A 16 3.65 3.52 -7.39
CA VAL A 16 3.23 2.93 -6.11
C VAL A 16 2.18 1.84 -6.30
N ALA A 17 1.21 2.09 -7.18
CA ALA A 17 0.15 1.13 -7.50
C ALA A 17 0.70 -0.16 -8.11
N LEU A 18 1.65 -0.06 -9.04
CA LEU A 18 2.31 -1.22 -9.65
C LEU A 18 3.15 -1.99 -8.63
N MET A 19 3.87 -1.33 -7.72
CA MET A 19 4.61 -2.01 -6.66
C MET A 19 3.67 -2.87 -5.80
N LEU A 20 2.51 -2.37 -5.42
CA LEU A 20 1.51 -3.10 -4.66
C LEU A 20 0.93 -4.29 -5.45
N ALA A 21 0.55 -4.07 -6.71
CA ALA A 21 0.01 -5.13 -7.57
C ALA A 21 1.03 -6.25 -7.80
N ILE A 22 2.31 -5.91 -8.08
CA ILE A 22 3.40 -6.87 -8.26
C ILE A 22 3.61 -7.67 -6.97
N HIS A 23 3.49 -7.04 -5.80
CA HIS A 23 3.63 -7.71 -4.51
C HIS A 23 2.58 -8.82 -4.35
N GLY A 24 1.31 -8.52 -4.61
CA GLY A 24 0.22 -9.50 -4.56
C GLY A 24 0.37 -10.61 -5.61
N ILE A 25 0.73 -10.28 -6.84
CA ILE A 25 0.98 -11.27 -7.91
C ILE A 25 2.13 -12.21 -7.52
N THR A 26 3.22 -11.66 -7.01
CA THR A 26 4.38 -12.45 -6.58
C THR A 26 4.03 -13.39 -5.45
N ARG A 27 3.22 -12.95 -4.48
CA ARG A 27 2.74 -13.80 -3.38
C ARG A 27 1.97 -15.01 -3.88
N ILE A 28 1.07 -14.84 -4.87
CA ILE A 28 0.36 -15.96 -5.50
C ILE A 28 1.33 -16.88 -6.24
N ARG A 29 2.20 -16.33 -7.07
CA ARG A 29 3.13 -17.10 -7.89
C ARG A 29 4.08 -17.97 -7.08
N LEU A 30 4.47 -17.52 -5.89
CA LEU A 30 5.36 -18.24 -4.99
C LEU A 30 4.61 -19.13 -3.97
N GLY A 31 3.26 -19.16 -3.99
CA GLY A 31 2.47 -19.94 -3.05
C GLY A 31 2.50 -19.41 -1.60
N LEU A 32 2.82 -18.14 -1.38
CA LEU A 32 3.03 -17.54 -0.06
C LEU A 32 1.76 -16.95 0.57
N VAL A 33 0.58 -17.18 -0.01
CA VAL A 33 -0.68 -16.64 0.55
C VAL A 33 -1.02 -17.34 1.86
N ASP A 34 -0.86 -18.67 1.91
CA ASP A 34 -1.13 -19.44 3.12
C ASP A 34 -0.11 -19.15 4.22
N ASP A 35 1.16 -18.93 3.87
CA ASP A 35 2.19 -18.50 4.83
C ASP A 35 1.84 -17.13 5.45
N LEU A 36 1.31 -16.20 4.66
CA LEU A 36 0.79 -14.93 5.18
C LEU A 36 -0.39 -15.18 6.15
N GLY A 37 -1.28 -16.13 5.83
CA GLY A 37 -2.39 -16.51 6.70
C GLY A 37 -1.91 -17.05 8.05
N VAL A 38 -0.94 -17.95 8.04
CA VAL A 38 -0.32 -18.48 9.26
C VAL A 38 0.33 -17.37 10.08
N PHE A 39 1.12 -16.51 9.42
CA PHE A 39 1.78 -15.37 10.07
C PHE A 39 0.76 -14.42 10.74
N LEU A 40 -0.33 -14.08 10.06
CA LEU A 40 -1.38 -13.22 10.62
C LEU A 40 -2.08 -13.88 11.82
N GLY A 41 -2.29 -15.20 11.78
CA GLY A 41 -2.87 -15.95 12.89
C GLY A 41 -1.99 -15.97 14.14
N GLU A 42 -0.68 -16.02 13.97
CA GLU A 42 0.29 -16.06 15.07
C GLU A 42 0.61 -14.67 15.66
N HIS A 43 0.58 -13.62 14.85
CA HIS A 43 1.09 -12.30 15.22
C HIS A 43 0.01 -11.21 15.28
N SER A 44 -1.25 -11.54 15.03
CA SER A 44 -2.35 -10.58 15.09
C SER A 44 -3.62 -11.18 15.70
N PHE A 45 -4.58 -10.33 16.08
CA PHE A 45 -5.87 -10.74 16.61
C PHE A 45 -6.95 -10.92 15.51
N ILE A 46 -6.53 -11.20 14.28
CA ILE A 46 -7.45 -11.37 13.15
C ILE A 46 -8.17 -12.71 13.26
N PRO A 47 -9.52 -12.74 13.30
CA PRO A 47 -10.27 -13.98 13.59
C PRO A 47 -10.27 -15.00 12.45
N ILE A 48 -10.01 -14.56 11.20
CA ILE A 48 -10.01 -15.40 9.99
C ILE A 48 -8.76 -15.14 9.15
N PRO A 49 -7.56 -15.50 9.66
CA PRO A 49 -6.29 -15.05 9.08
C PRO A 49 -6.08 -15.50 7.63
N ASN A 50 -6.45 -16.73 7.26
CA ASN A 50 -6.30 -17.22 5.89
C ASN A 50 -7.19 -16.46 4.89
N VAL A 51 -8.43 -16.20 5.25
CA VAL A 51 -9.33 -15.37 4.41
C VAL A 51 -8.80 -13.96 4.29
N THR A 52 -8.32 -13.40 5.38
CA THR A 52 -7.69 -12.05 5.38
C THR A 52 -6.46 -12.01 4.49
N ALA A 53 -5.61 -13.03 4.50
CA ALA A 53 -4.44 -13.12 3.62
C ALA A 53 -4.85 -13.11 2.13
N TRP A 54 -5.89 -13.84 1.76
CA TRP A 54 -6.43 -13.82 0.41
C TRP A 54 -7.05 -12.47 0.06
N VAL A 55 -7.82 -11.86 0.95
CA VAL A 55 -8.38 -10.51 0.75
C VAL A 55 -7.27 -9.48 0.52
N ILE A 56 -6.26 -9.45 1.37
CA ILE A 56 -5.09 -8.57 1.22
C ILE A 56 -4.46 -8.77 -0.17
N THR A 57 -4.18 -10.01 -0.55
CA THR A 57 -3.54 -10.35 -1.81
C THR A 57 -4.36 -9.93 -3.03
N LEU A 58 -5.65 -10.20 -3.01
CA LEU A 58 -6.55 -9.81 -4.11
C LEU A 58 -6.73 -8.28 -4.19
N VAL A 59 -6.82 -7.60 -3.05
CA VAL A 59 -6.89 -6.13 -3.03
C VAL A 59 -5.58 -5.52 -3.51
N GLU A 60 -4.42 -6.09 -3.22
CA GLU A 60 -3.14 -5.62 -3.78
C GLU A 60 -3.16 -5.70 -5.32
N ILE A 61 -3.66 -6.76 -5.90
CA ILE A 61 -3.69 -6.95 -7.35
C ILE A 61 -4.76 -6.06 -8.00
N LEU A 62 -6.01 -6.22 -7.59
CA LEU A 62 -7.15 -5.54 -8.20
C LEU A 62 -7.17 -4.05 -7.81
N GLY A 63 -6.98 -3.74 -6.55
CA GLY A 63 -6.93 -2.38 -6.03
C GLY A 63 -5.71 -1.62 -6.54
N GLY A 64 -4.53 -2.26 -6.59
CA GLY A 64 -3.33 -1.68 -7.19
C GLY A 64 -3.55 -1.35 -8.67
N THR A 65 -4.13 -2.27 -9.46
CA THR A 65 -4.47 -2.02 -10.86
C THR A 65 -5.47 -0.87 -10.99
N THR A 66 -6.53 -0.87 -10.19
CA THR A 66 -7.56 0.17 -10.16
C THR A 66 -6.97 1.54 -9.79
N LEU A 67 -6.07 1.57 -8.81
CA LEU A 67 -5.34 2.78 -8.40
C LEU A 67 -4.45 3.31 -9.53
N ALA A 68 -3.72 2.44 -10.24
CA ALA A 68 -2.89 2.82 -11.38
C ALA A 68 -3.73 3.52 -12.46
N LEU A 69 -4.90 2.96 -12.77
CA LEU A 69 -5.86 3.52 -13.72
C LEU A 69 -6.50 4.85 -13.25
N GLY A 70 -6.40 5.17 -11.96
CA GLY A 70 -6.93 6.41 -11.39
C GLY A 70 -8.37 6.34 -10.92
N PHE A 71 -8.89 5.14 -10.69
CA PHE A 71 -10.23 4.96 -10.13
C PHE A 71 -10.16 4.74 -8.60
N VAL A 72 -11.16 5.27 -7.88
CA VAL A 72 -11.31 5.08 -6.43
C VAL A 72 -10.03 5.42 -5.64
N VAL A 73 -9.30 6.47 -6.08
CA VAL A 73 -7.93 6.77 -5.62
C VAL A 73 -7.86 6.97 -4.10
N VAL A 74 -8.68 7.86 -3.54
CA VAL A 74 -8.58 8.21 -2.11
C VAL A 74 -8.88 7.03 -1.18
N PRO A 75 -9.97 6.26 -1.35
CA PRO A 75 -10.21 5.07 -0.54
C PRO A 75 -9.12 4.00 -0.66
N LEU A 76 -8.60 3.75 -1.87
CA LEU A 76 -7.52 2.78 -2.07
C LEU A 76 -6.21 3.23 -1.41
N CYS A 77 -5.86 4.50 -1.51
CA CYS A 77 -4.70 5.04 -0.80
C CYS A 77 -4.86 4.88 0.72
N GLY A 78 -6.05 5.10 1.27
CA GLY A 78 -6.35 4.88 2.68
C GLY A 78 -6.17 3.41 3.08
N TRP A 79 -6.74 2.49 2.31
CA TRP A 79 -6.60 1.06 2.54
C TRP A 79 -5.13 0.62 2.54
N PHE A 80 -4.38 0.96 1.49
CA PHE A 80 -2.99 0.56 1.38
C PHE A 80 -2.09 1.21 2.44
N THR A 81 -2.38 2.44 2.85
CA THR A 81 -1.67 3.08 3.97
C THR A 81 -1.85 2.29 5.26
N ILE A 82 -3.07 1.88 5.59
CA ILE A 82 -3.36 1.06 6.79
C ILE A 82 -2.68 -0.31 6.67
N GLN A 83 -2.79 -0.96 5.52
CA GLN A 83 -2.17 -2.26 5.28
C GLN A 83 -0.64 -2.21 5.44
N LEU A 84 0.03 -1.22 4.85
CA LEU A 84 1.48 -1.03 4.98
C LEU A 84 1.87 -0.67 6.43
N ALA A 85 1.09 0.16 7.12
CA ALA A 85 1.34 0.47 8.52
C ALA A 85 1.24 -0.78 9.41
N MET A 86 0.28 -1.67 9.15
CA MET A 86 0.22 -2.98 9.81
C MET A 86 1.46 -3.83 9.50
N GLY A 87 1.91 -3.88 8.25
CA GLY A 87 3.14 -4.56 7.87
C GLY A 87 4.36 -4.00 8.61
N VAL A 88 4.46 -2.70 8.75
CA VAL A 88 5.50 -2.06 9.57
C VAL A 88 5.43 -2.53 11.01
N ALA A 89 4.24 -2.47 11.62
CA ALA A 89 4.05 -2.82 13.02
C ALA A 89 4.34 -4.30 13.32
N LEU A 90 3.90 -5.21 12.44
CA LEU A 90 3.99 -6.65 12.66
C LEU A 90 5.33 -7.26 12.23
N VAL A 91 5.99 -6.67 11.23
CA VAL A 91 7.20 -7.26 10.62
C VAL A 91 8.40 -6.32 10.75
N HIS A 92 8.30 -5.11 10.20
CA HIS A 92 9.47 -4.29 9.93
C HIS A 92 10.06 -3.58 11.17
N LEU A 93 9.24 -3.24 12.17
CA LEU A 93 9.71 -2.58 13.40
C LEU A 93 10.80 -3.38 14.13
N GLN A 94 10.71 -4.71 14.11
CA GLN A 94 11.69 -5.59 14.77
C GLN A 94 13.03 -5.66 14.01
N HIS A 95 13.04 -5.29 12.72
CA HIS A 95 14.23 -5.32 11.86
C HIS A 95 14.88 -3.95 11.70
N GLY A 96 14.31 -2.91 12.31
CA GLY A 96 14.83 -1.55 12.28
C GLY A 96 14.51 -0.80 11.00
N TRP A 97 15.38 0.14 10.63
CA TRP A 97 15.13 1.07 9.53
C TRP A 97 15.51 0.51 8.16
N PHE A 98 16.71 -0.06 8.05
CA PHE A 98 17.34 -0.37 6.77
C PHE A 98 16.80 -1.64 6.11
N VAL A 99 16.52 -1.57 4.81
CA VAL A 99 16.21 -2.72 3.96
C VAL A 99 17.47 -3.21 3.25
N VAL A 100 18.40 -2.29 2.94
CA VAL A 100 19.64 -2.58 2.21
C VAL A 100 20.82 -1.91 2.91
N GLY A 101 21.96 -2.54 2.89
CA GLY A 101 23.23 -2.00 3.39
C GLY A 101 23.45 -2.23 4.88
N ALA A 102 22.92 -1.38 5.74
CA ALA A 102 23.12 -1.47 7.20
C ALA A 102 22.15 -2.43 7.91
N GLY A 103 21.25 -3.09 7.17
CA GLY A 103 20.28 -4.05 7.68
C GLY A 103 19.46 -4.68 6.56
N GLU A 104 18.50 -5.51 6.93
CA GLU A 104 17.56 -6.13 6.00
C GLU A 104 16.15 -6.18 6.58
N LYS A 105 15.14 -6.22 5.72
CA LYS A 105 13.70 -6.27 6.09
C LYS A 105 13.19 -5.06 6.90
N GLY A 106 13.95 -3.96 6.96
CA GLY A 106 13.56 -2.75 7.67
C GLY A 106 12.38 -2.01 7.04
N MET A 107 12.00 -0.89 7.66
CA MET A 107 10.75 -0.20 7.32
C MET A 107 10.90 0.93 6.28
N GLU A 108 12.11 1.27 5.83
CA GLU A 108 12.34 2.46 4.98
C GLU A 108 11.47 2.47 3.71
N TYR A 109 11.30 1.34 3.02
CA TYR A 109 10.46 1.28 1.82
C TYR A 109 8.98 1.45 2.13
N SER A 110 8.51 0.86 3.23
CA SER A 110 7.12 1.02 3.65
C SER A 110 6.82 2.48 4.01
N VAL A 111 7.74 3.18 4.66
CA VAL A 111 7.61 4.61 4.98
C VAL A 111 7.51 5.45 3.71
N VAL A 112 8.36 5.19 2.71
CA VAL A 112 8.31 5.88 1.41
C VAL A 112 6.98 5.62 0.70
N LEU A 113 6.52 4.37 0.66
CA LEU A 113 5.24 4.02 0.02
C LEU A 113 4.05 4.67 0.73
N ILE A 114 4.01 4.65 2.06
CA ILE A 114 2.96 5.31 2.86
C ILE A 114 2.94 6.81 2.56
N THR A 115 4.10 7.46 2.57
CA THR A 115 4.22 8.90 2.26
C THR A 115 3.70 9.21 0.85
N ALA A 116 4.08 8.39 -0.13
CA ALA A 116 3.62 8.54 -1.51
C ALA A 116 2.10 8.35 -1.65
N LEU A 117 1.52 7.34 -0.97
CA LEU A 117 0.06 7.12 -0.96
C LEU A 117 -0.70 8.28 -0.34
N ILE A 118 -0.21 8.83 0.78
CA ILE A 118 -0.80 10.02 1.40
C ILE A 118 -0.73 11.22 0.46
N ALA A 119 0.41 11.45 -0.20
CA ALA A 119 0.56 12.54 -1.17
C ALA A 119 -0.40 12.37 -2.35
N VAL A 120 -0.54 11.16 -2.89
CA VAL A 120 -1.49 10.84 -3.96
C VAL A 120 -2.93 11.08 -3.50
N ALA A 121 -3.29 10.65 -2.29
CA ALA A 121 -4.62 10.88 -1.73
C ALA A 121 -4.95 12.37 -1.61
N LEU A 122 -4.02 13.17 -1.08
CA LEU A 122 -4.18 14.63 -0.93
C LEU A 122 -4.36 15.32 -2.28
N LEU A 123 -3.63 14.91 -3.32
CA LEU A 123 -3.74 15.47 -4.67
C LEU A 123 -5.08 15.14 -5.35
N HIS A 124 -5.74 14.06 -4.95
CA HIS A 124 -7.02 13.61 -5.49
C HIS A 124 -8.21 13.92 -4.57
N TYR A 125 -7.95 14.50 -3.40
CA TYR A 125 -9.02 14.86 -2.47
C TYR A 125 -9.83 16.05 -3.02
N PRO A 126 -11.17 15.96 -3.09
CA PRO A 126 -11.98 17.06 -3.59
C PRO A 126 -11.88 18.25 -2.62
N VAL A 127 -11.22 19.32 -3.06
CA VAL A 127 -11.25 20.59 -2.33
C VAL A 127 -12.66 21.14 -2.45
N ARG A 128 -13.42 21.17 -1.37
CA ARG A 128 -14.68 21.92 -1.31
C ARG A 128 -14.32 23.38 -1.57
N ALA A 129 -14.81 23.92 -2.68
CA ALA A 129 -14.81 25.37 -2.88
C ALA A 129 -15.61 25.96 -1.70
N THR A 130 -14.93 26.64 -0.79
CA THR A 130 -15.58 27.49 0.18
C THR A 130 -16.27 28.59 -0.61
N SER A 131 -17.59 28.49 -0.75
CA SER A 131 -18.41 29.61 -1.19
C SER A 131 -18.21 30.70 -0.13
N GLN A 132 -17.37 31.67 -0.45
CA GLN A 132 -17.34 32.92 0.31
C GLN A 132 -18.67 33.64 0.07
N PRO A 133 -19.30 34.16 1.14
CA PRO A 133 -20.51 34.98 1.05
C PRO A 133 -20.28 36.28 0.32
#